data_042229b98f45928882d30f1a63544802
#
_entry.id   042229b98f45928882d30f1a63544802
#
_cell.length_a   1.000
_cell.length_b   1.000
_cell.length_c   1.000
_cell.angle_alpha   90.00
_cell.angle_beta   90.00
_cell.angle_gamma   90.00
#
_symmetry.space_group_name_H-M   'P 1'
#
loop_
_entity.id
_entity.type
_entity.pdbx_description
1 polymer ?
#
loop_
_entity_poly.entity_id
_entity_poly.type
_entity_poly.pdbx_seq_one_letter_code
_entity_poly.pdbx_strand_id
1 'polypeptide(L)'
;MAIETQPMATQDVTADWWPSRYGAEDQAGALNEITPGKVLEAVRLVRQGRVYDLAHVLHQDIPAFPGRTFRQYLTTNYHQINRRHPDAGPEGLGSNSVNWIVEQLTATQQMGTHMDGLNHLQMGDRTYNGFLLADIVEDYGTCRLGIDTLPQVVTRGLLIDVAASHGGERLEPGDVITVADAEKALASTGHDVRPGDAVLFHTGWGSLWSCKPPADSWNIATY
;
A
#
# COMPACT_ATOMS: atom_id res chain seq x y z
N MET A 1 20.34 16.10 15.42
CA MET A 1 20.45 17.07 14.33
C MET A 1 19.01 17.32 13.86
N ALA A 2 18.49 18.51 14.10
CA ALA A 2 17.17 18.89 13.63
C ALA A 2 17.26 19.12 12.13
N ILE A 3 16.43 18.43 11.37
CA ILE A 3 16.28 18.69 9.93
C ILE A 3 15.51 20.01 9.83
N GLU A 4 16.19 21.04 9.43
CA GLU A 4 15.58 22.32 9.12
C GLU A 4 14.78 22.15 7.83
N THR A 5 13.48 21.90 7.95
CA THR A 5 12.57 21.90 6.80
C THR A 5 12.41 23.34 6.34
N GLN A 6 13.02 23.69 5.22
CA GLN A 6 12.67 24.93 4.54
C GLN A 6 11.16 24.90 4.24
N PRO A 7 10.44 25.98 4.53
CA PRO A 7 9.03 26.05 4.14
C PRO A 7 8.98 25.95 2.62
N MET A 8 8.31 24.93 2.11
CA MET A 8 7.94 24.89 0.70
C MET A 8 7.16 26.16 0.43
N ALA A 9 7.57 26.90 -0.62
CA ALA A 9 6.82 28.02 -1.10
C ALA A 9 5.38 27.55 -1.29
N THR A 10 4.45 28.21 -0.61
CA THR A 10 3.01 28.00 -0.84
C THR A 10 2.76 28.42 -2.28
N GLN A 11 2.79 27.48 -3.22
CA GLN A 11 2.15 27.69 -4.49
C GLN A 11 0.69 27.98 -4.16
N ASP A 12 0.20 29.10 -4.68
CA ASP A 12 -1.20 29.46 -4.59
C ASP A 12 -1.96 28.33 -5.29
N VAL A 13 -2.52 27.41 -4.49
CA VAL A 13 -3.27 26.25 -4.98
C VAL A 13 -4.65 26.78 -5.35
N THR A 14 -4.67 27.65 -6.36
CA THR A 14 -5.90 28.09 -6.97
C THR A 14 -6.52 26.90 -7.71
N ALA A 15 -7.65 26.68 -7.43
CA ALA A 15 -8.73 25.74 -7.60
C ALA A 15 -8.94 25.06 -8.99
N ASP A 16 -7.91 24.78 -9.77
CA ASP A 16 -8.09 24.15 -11.09
C ASP A 16 -8.01 22.60 -11.06
N TRP A 17 -7.85 21.98 -9.87
CA TRP A 17 -7.76 20.53 -9.75
C TRP A 17 -9.08 19.82 -9.39
N TRP A 18 -10.18 20.58 -9.26
CA TRP A 18 -11.55 20.08 -9.16
C TRP A 18 -12.54 20.99 -9.90
N PRO A 19 -13.70 20.46 -10.36
CA PRO A 19 -14.10 19.07 -10.25
C PRO A 19 -13.22 18.14 -11.10
N SER A 20 -13.20 16.86 -10.73
CA SER A 20 -12.55 15.83 -11.50
C SER A 20 -13.09 15.78 -12.93
N ARG A 21 -12.22 15.45 -13.90
CA ARG A 21 -12.64 15.19 -15.30
C ARG A 21 -13.64 14.04 -15.43
N TYR A 22 -13.77 13.21 -14.40
CA TYR A 22 -14.73 12.10 -14.34
C TYR A 22 -16.05 12.50 -13.68
N GLY A 23 -16.21 13.77 -13.29
CA GLY A 23 -17.42 14.32 -12.71
C GLY A 23 -17.25 14.75 -11.25
N ALA A 24 -18.15 15.62 -10.79
CA ALA A 24 -18.09 16.23 -9.46
C ALA A 24 -18.28 15.22 -8.31
N GLU A 25 -18.95 14.09 -8.57
CA GLU A 25 -19.18 13.03 -7.58
C GLU A 25 -18.17 11.88 -7.69
N ASP A 26 -17.18 11.99 -8.57
CA ASP A 26 -16.20 10.93 -8.77
C ASP A 26 -15.34 10.69 -7.53
N GLN A 27 -15.16 9.41 -7.19
CA GLN A 27 -14.38 8.94 -6.06
C GLN A 27 -13.31 7.90 -6.45
N ALA A 28 -13.15 7.61 -7.73
CA ALA A 28 -12.25 6.59 -8.23
C ALA A 28 -11.00 7.14 -8.95
N GLY A 29 -11.03 8.40 -9.36
CA GLY A 29 -9.90 9.05 -10.02
C GLY A 29 -9.46 8.34 -11.29
N ALA A 30 -8.15 8.18 -11.48
CA ALA A 30 -7.60 7.52 -12.66
C ALA A 30 -7.99 6.03 -12.80
N LEU A 31 -8.54 5.40 -11.76
CA LEU A 31 -9.06 4.02 -11.87
C LEU A 31 -10.26 3.93 -12.82
N ASN A 32 -10.94 5.04 -13.12
CA ASN A 32 -11.96 5.11 -14.17
C ASN A 32 -11.43 4.73 -15.57
N GLU A 33 -10.13 4.83 -15.79
CA GLU A 33 -9.49 4.41 -17.04
C GLU A 33 -9.32 2.89 -17.17
N ILE A 34 -9.53 2.14 -16.09
CA ILE A 34 -9.44 0.67 -16.09
C ILE A 34 -10.79 0.10 -16.57
N THR A 35 -11.04 0.23 -17.85
CA THR A 35 -12.23 -0.32 -18.50
C THR A 35 -12.14 -1.83 -18.67
N PRO A 36 -13.25 -2.55 -18.94
CA PRO A 36 -13.21 -3.96 -19.30
C PRO A 36 -12.28 -4.27 -20.47
N GLY A 37 -12.20 -3.35 -21.45
CA GLY A 37 -11.26 -3.46 -22.58
C GLY A 37 -9.81 -3.41 -22.12
N LYS A 38 -9.50 -2.52 -21.17
CA LYS A 38 -8.17 -2.41 -20.56
C LYS A 38 -7.78 -3.67 -19.78
N VAL A 39 -8.70 -4.26 -19.04
CA VAL A 39 -8.50 -5.53 -18.34
C VAL A 39 -8.17 -6.65 -19.35
N LEU A 40 -8.94 -6.76 -20.43
CA LEU A 40 -8.68 -7.76 -21.47
C LEU A 40 -7.34 -7.53 -22.18
N GLU A 41 -6.93 -6.28 -22.40
CA GLU A 41 -5.60 -5.94 -22.91
C GLU A 41 -4.51 -6.45 -21.96
N ALA A 42 -4.63 -6.15 -20.66
CA ALA A 42 -3.67 -6.55 -19.63
C ALA A 42 -3.50 -8.07 -19.55
N VAL A 43 -4.60 -8.82 -19.52
CA VAL A 43 -4.57 -10.29 -19.44
C VAL A 43 -3.86 -10.91 -20.67
N ARG A 44 -3.99 -10.32 -21.85
CA ARG A 44 -3.29 -10.80 -23.07
C ARG A 44 -1.78 -10.61 -23.02
N LEU A 45 -1.25 -9.81 -22.11
CA LEU A 45 0.19 -9.62 -21.93
C LEU A 45 0.87 -10.79 -21.21
N VAL A 46 0.10 -11.64 -20.54
CA VAL A 46 0.63 -12.80 -19.84
C VAL A 46 1.22 -13.79 -20.84
N ARG A 47 2.54 -14.06 -20.77
CA ARG A 47 3.26 -14.96 -21.67
C ARG A 47 3.76 -16.22 -20.99
N GLN A 48 4.15 -16.12 -19.73
CA GLN A 48 4.83 -17.19 -19.01
C GLN A 48 4.04 -17.72 -17.83
N GLY A 49 2.91 -17.11 -17.48
CA GLY A 49 2.10 -17.46 -16.29
C GLY A 49 2.85 -17.27 -14.97
N ARG A 50 3.94 -16.52 -14.94
CA ARG A 50 4.67 -16.22 -13.70
C ARG A 50 3.94 -15.13 -12.92
N VAL A 51 3.88 -15.33 -11.62
CA VAL A 51 3.38 -14.35 -10.66
C VAL A 51 4.56 -13.90 -9.79
N TYR A 52 4.69 -12.62 -9.60
CA TYR A 52 5.71 -12.02 -8.74
C TYR A 52 5.02 -11.37 -7.56
N ASP A 53 5.38 -11.78 -6.37
CA ASP A 53 4.94 -11.12 -5.14
C ASP A 53 5.80 -9.87 -4.92
N LEU A 54 5.16 -8.71 -4.93
CA LEU A 54 5.79 -7.42 -4.67
C LEU A 54 5.50 -6.90 -3.27
N ALA A 55 4.76 -7.67 -2.47
CA ALA A 55 4.43 -7.28 -1.11
C ALA A 55 5.58 -7.56 -0.15
N HIS A 56 5.78 -6.65 0.79
CA HIS A 56 6.64 -6.89 1.92
C HIS A 56 5.90 -7.62 3.04
N VAL A 57 6.58 -8.56 3.70
CA VAL A 57 6.04 -9.21 4.90
C VAL A 57 5.92 -8.18 6.01
N LEU A 58 4.73 -8.09 6.61
CA LEU A 58 4.47 -7.19 7.74
C LEU A 58 4.79 -7.91 9.05
N HIS A 59 5.53 -7.25 9.92
CA HIS A 59 5.85 -7.72 11.27
C HIS A 59 6.11 -6.51 12.19
N GLN A 60 6.19 -6.74 13.49
CA GLN A 60 6.26 -5.64 14.48
C GLN A 60 7.50 -4.75 14.36
N ASP A 61 8.58 -5.24 13.75
CA ASP A 61 9.86 -4.52 13.64
C ASP A 61 10.11 -3.96 12.24
N ILE A 62 9.06 -3.82 11.43
CA ILE A 62 9.18 -3.24 10.08
C ILE A 62 9.56 -1.76 10.16
N PRO A 63 10.32 -1.25 9.18
CA PRO A 63 10.56 0.18 9.06
C PRO A 63 9.24 0.96 8.94
N ALA A 64 9.05 1.94 9.79
CA ALA A 64 7.85 2.77 9.82
C ALA A 64 8.16 4.19 10.29
N PHE A 65 7.33 5.14 9.89
CA PHE A 65 7.38 6.49 10.47
C PHE A 65 7.07 6.45 11.97
N PRO A 66 7.63 7.38 12.76
CA PRO A 66 7.33 7.48 14.19
C PRO A 66 5.83 7.51 14.47
N GLY A 67 5.41 6.72 15.46
CA GLY A 67 4.00 6.61 15.85
C GLY A 67 3.18 5.60 15.05
N ARG A 68 3.68 5.07 13.95
CA ARG A 68 3.04 3.96 13.23
C ARG A 68 3.46 2.64 13.85
N THR A 69 2.51 1.71 14.02
CA THR A 69 2.74 0.43 14.69
C THR A 69 2.05 -0.71 13.96
N PHE A 70 2.67 -1.87 14.04
CA PHE A 70 2.09 -3.16 13.68
C PHE A 70 2.22 -4.09 14.87
N ARG A 71 1.11 -4.64 15.35
CA ARG A 71 1.10 -5.59 16.46
C ARG A 71 0.18 -6.74 16.12
N GLN A 72 0.71 -7.95 16.19
CA GLN A 72 -0.04 -9.18 16.01
C GLN A 72 0.18 -10.08 17.20
N TYR A 73 -0.85 -10.73 17.66
CA TYR A 73 -0.80 -11.68 18.76
C TYR A 73 -1.88 -12.75 18.63
N LEU A 74 -1.62 -13.89 19.24
CA LEU A 74 -2.57 -14.99 19.28
C LEU A 74 -3.60 -14.76 20.39
N THR A 75 -4.88 -14.76 20.04
CA THR A 75 -5.99 -14.74 21.00
C THR A 75 -6.38 -16.15 21.43
N THR A 76 -6.13 -17.13 20.57
CA THR A 76 -6.36 -18.54 20.84
C THR A 76 -5.21 -19.34 20.25
N ASN A 77 -4.62 -20.22 21.06
CA ASN A 77 -3.59 -21.14 20.61
C ASN A 77 -3.75 -22.49 21.32
N TYR A 78 -3.05 -23.50 20.84
CA TYR A 78 -3.10 -24.87 21.40
C TYR A 78 -2.93 -24.93 22.92
N HIS A 79 -1.96 -24.21 23.46
CA HIS A 79 -1.71 -24.19 24.90
C HIS A 79 -2.84 -23.54 25.69
N GLN A 80 -3.49 -22.54 25.14
CA GLN A 80 -4.62 -21.88 25.79
C GLN A 80 -5.88 -22.78 25.78
N ILE A 81 -6.13 -23.49 24.69
CA ILE A 81 -7.23 -24.44 24.61
C ILE A 81 -7.06 -25.50 25.68
N ASN A 82 -5.90 -26.13 25.75
CA ASN A 82 -5.62 -27.18 26.73
C ASN A 82 -5.67 -26.68 28.17
N ARG A 83 -5.27 -25.42 28.43
CA ARG A 83 -5.34 -24.83 29.77
C ARG A 83 -6.77 -24.45 30.18
N ARG A 84 -7.60 -24.04 29.24
CA ARG A 84 -8.98 -23.64 29.53
C ARG A 84 -9.91 -24.83 29.78
N HIS A 85 -9.57 -25.99 29.27
CA HIS A 85 -10.35 -27.22 29.39
C HIS A 85 -9.45 -28.34 29.93
N PRO A 86 -9.07 -28.29 31.23
CA PRO A 86 -8.17 -29.30 31.81
C PRO A 86 -8.73 -30.70 31.70
N ASP A 87 -10.05 -30.85 31.64
CA ASP A 87 -10.73 -32.13 31.49
C ASP A 87 -10.85 -32.61 30.04
N ALA A 88 -10.57 -31.73 29.06
CA ALA A 88 -10.63 -32.05 27.63
C ALA A 88 -9.40 -32.86 27.14
N GLY A 89 -8.39 -33.01 27.98
CA GLY A 89 -7.15 -33.68 27.60
C GLY A 89 -6.37 -32.97 26.51
N PRO A 90 -5.27 -33.53 26.02
CA PRO A 90 -4.48 -32.96 24.92
C PRO A 90 -5.13 -33.08 23.56
N GLU A 91 -6.35 -33.59 23.47
CA GLU A 91 -6.92 -34.13 22.25
C GLU A 91 -7.78 -33.13 21.43
N GLY A 92 -7.85 -31.84 21.81
CA GLY A 92 -8.65 -30.87 21.07
C GLY A 92 -10.18 -31.02 21.25
N LEU A 93 -10.97 -30.41 20.36
CA LEU A 93 -12.43 -30.41 20.44
C LEU A 93 -13.05 -31.49 19.55
N GLY A 94 -14.01 -32.21 20.14
CA GLY A 94 -14.79 -33.24 19.45
C GLY A 94 -14.00 -34.51 19.11
N SER A 95 -14.67 -35.46 18.46
CA SER A 95 -14.11 -36.76 18.07
C SER A 95 -12.96 -36.64 17.04
N ASN A 96 -12.86 -35.52 16.37
CA ASN A 96 -11.81 -35.25 15.36
C ASN A 96 -10.59 -34.53 15.92
N SER A 97 -10.55 -34.28 17.23
CA SER A 97 -9.44 -33.58 17.92
C SER A 97 -9.08 -32.23 17.26
N VAL A 98 -10.09 -31.43 16.89
CA VAL A 98 -9.88 -30.18 16.17
C VAL A 98 -9.29 -29.12 17.10
N ASN A 99 -8.21 -28.50 16.64
CA ASN A 99 -7.59 -27.32 17.24
C ASN A 99 -7.50 -26.21 16.21
N TRP A 100 -7.37 -24.96 16.67
CA TRP A 100 -7.23 -23.81 15.80
C TRP A 100 -6.38 -22.73 16.47
N ILE A 101 -5.88 -21.84 15.65
CA ILE A 101 -5.17 -20.62 16.05
C ILE A 101 -6.00 -19.43 15.56
N VAL A 102 -6.12 -18.42 16.40
CA VAL A 102 -6.80 -17.16 16.05
C VAL A 102 -5.85 -16.01 16.37
N GLU A 103 -5.56 -15.22 15.37
CA GLU A 103 -4.73 -14.03 15.44
C GLU A 103 -5.58 -12.78 15.62
N GLN A 104 -5.02 -11.80 16.29
CA GLN A 104 -5.56 -10.44 16.32
C GLN A 104 -4.48 -9.46 15.87
N LEU A 105 -4.88 -8.54 15.00
CA LEU A 105 -4.04 -7.51 14.43
C LEU A 105 -4.48 -6.13 14.89
N THR A 106 -3.52 -5.33 15.35
CA THR A 106 -3.67 -3.88 15.52
C THR A 106 -2.55 -3.20 14.76
N ALA A 107 -2.90 -2.42 13.74
CA ALA A 107 -1.90 -1.80 12.88
C ALA A 107 -2.36 -0.43 12.39
N THR A 108 -1.37 0.44 12.14
CA THR A 108 -1.57 1.59 11.27
C THR A 108 -1.63 1.09 9.83
N GLN A 109 -2.62 1.52 9.06
CA GLN A 109 -2.81 1.00 7.69
C GLN A 109 -1.70 1.40 6.73
N GLN A 110 -1.14 2.60 6.87
CA GLN A 110 -0.06 3.13 6.02
C GLN A 110 1.31 2.58 6.46
N MET A 111 1.47 1.26 6.39
CA MET A 111 2.70 0.56 6.71
C MET A 111 2.99 -0.53 5.67
N GLY A 112 4.29 -0.71 5.34
CA GLY A 112 4.72 -1.69 4.36
C GLY A 112 4.04 -1.52 3.00
N THR A 113 3.68 -2.62 2.38
CA THR A 113 2.95 -2.59 1.10
C THR A 113 1.48 -2.32 1.37
N HIS A 114 0.98 -1.18 0.92
CA HIS A 114 -0.40 -0.75 1.11
C HIS A 114 -0.88 0.09 -0.07
N MET A 115 -2.14 0.40 -0.08
CA MET A 115 -2.75 1.32 -1.02
C MET A 115 -3.48 2.41 -0.24
N ASP A 116 -3.18 3.67 -0.58
CA ASP A 116 -3.86 4.81 0.00
C ASP A 116 -5.17 5.09 -0.73
N GLY A 117 -6.22 5.38 0.03
CA GLY A 117 -7.46 5.94 -0.50
C GLY A 117 -7.26 7.40 -0.92
N LEU A 118 -8.14 7.90 -1.77
CA LEU A 118 -8.10 9.30 -2.23
C LEU A 118 -8.46 10.32 -1.14
N ASN A 119 -8.79 9.83 0.06
CA ASN A 119 -8.98 10.61 1.29
C ASN A 119 -7.70 10.79 2.10
N HIS A 120 -6.61 10.06 1.78
CA HIS A 120 -5.42 10.03 2.63
C HIS A 120 -4.64 11.34 2.63
N LEU A 121 -4.51 12.00 1.48
CA LEU A 121 -3.82 13.28 1.36
C LEU A 121 -4.80 14.42 1.06
N GLN A 122 -4.50 15.58 1.65
CA GLN A 122 -5.31 16.77 1.52
C GLN A 122 -4.45 17.97 1.13
N MET A 123 -5.07 18.93 0.46
CA MET A 123 -4.53 20.27 0.24
C MET A 123 -5.42 21.27 0.96
N GLY A 124 -4.90 21.83 2.05
CA GLY A 124 -5.72 22.61 2.99
C GLY A 124 -6.80 21.71 3.63
N ASP A 125 -8.06 22.06 3.44
CA ASP A 125 -9.23 21.34 3.96
C ASP A 125 -9.92 20.45 2.90
N ARG A 126 -9.27 20.23 1.73
CA ARG A 126 -9.85 19.50 0.60
C ARG A 126 -9.07 18.25 0.25
N THR A 127 -9.81 17.19 0.01
CA THR A 127 -9.34 15.93 -0.54
C THR A 127 -9.53 15.89 -2.06
N TYR A 128 -9.24 14.73 -2.67
CA TYR A 128 -9.50 14.52 -4.08
C TYR A 128 -10.89 15.03 -4.50
N ASN A 129 -10.97 15.59 -5.69
CA ASN A 129 -12.19 16.15 -6.30
C ASN A 129 -12.83 17.30 -5.50
N GLY A 130 -12.09 17.92 -4.58
CA GLY A 130 -12.53 19.08 -3.81
C GLY A 130 -13.48 18.79 -2.65
N PHE A 131 -13.69 17.52 -2.27
CA PHE A 131 -14.50 17.21 -1.09
C PHE A 131 -13.88 17.82 0.16
N LEU A 132 -14.69 18.48 0.97
CA LEU A 132 -14.25 19.09 2.22
C LEU A 132 -14.08 18.02 3.31
N LEU A 133 -13.02 18.12 4.09
CA LEU A 133 -12.79 17.24 5.23
C LEU A 133 -13.96 17.28 6.23
N ALA A 134 -14.50 18.47 6.48
CA ALA A 134 -15.63 18.65 7.42
C ALA A 134 -16.88 17.87 7.00
N ASP A 135 -17.04 17.58 5.70
CA ASP A 135 -18.23 16.90 5.17
C ASP A 135 -18.04 15.37 5.11
N ILE A 136 -16.80 14.87 5.17
CA ILE A 136 -16.52 13.45 4.93
C ILE A 136 -15.88 12.71 6.11
N VAL A 137 -15.26 13.42 7.06
CA VAL A 137 -14.58 12.79 8.21
C VAL A 137 -15.58 12.47 9.31
N GLU A 138 -15.52 11.24 9.81
CA GLU A 138 -16.28 10.71 10.93
C GLU A 138 -15.32 10.12 11.99
N ASP A 139 -15.84 9.78 13.17
CA ASP A 139 -15.03 9.31 14.31
C ASP A 139 -14.16 8.07 13.99
N TYR A 140 -14.58 7.24 13.03
CA TYR A 140 -13.92 5.98 12.69
C TYR A 140 -13.39 5.89 11.25
N GLY A 141 -13.46 6.99 10.49
CA GLY A 141 -12.98 7.03 9.12
C GLY A 141 -13.58 8.15 8.30
N THR A 142 -13.74 7.91 7.01
CA THR A 142 -14.42 8.83 6.10
C THR A 142 -15.59 8.15 5.42
N CYS A 143 -16.69 8.88 5.22
CA CYS A 143 -17.86 8.37 4.51
C CYS A 143 -17.73 8.43 2.98
N ARG A 144 -16.62 8.98 2.46
CA ARG A 144 -16.30 9.06 1.02
C ARG A 144 -14.81 8.79 0.80
N LEU A 145 -14.46 8.46 -0.43
CA LEU A 145 -13.10 8.28 -0.93
C LEU A 145 -12.35 7.10 -0.27
N GLY A 146 -13.07 6.23 0.44
CA GLY A 146 -12.49 5.04 1.05
C GLY A 146 -12.04 4.02 0.00
N ILE A 147 -11.01 3.25 0.33
CA ILE A 147 -10.47 2.22 -0.56
C ILE A 147 -11.47 1.08 -0.84
N ASP A 148 -12.41 0.88 0.06
CA ASP A 148 -13.49 -0.11 -0.02
C ASP A 148 -14.48 0.17 -1.17
N THR A 149 -14.54 1.44 -1.64
CA THR A 149 -15.40 1.83 -2.76
C THR A 149 -14.71 1.72 -4.12
N LEU A 150 -13.40 1.49 -4.15
CA LEU A 150 -12.63 1.44 -5.38
C LEU A 150 -12.83 0.12 -6.14
N PRO A 151 -12.83 0.15 -7.49
CA PRO A 151 -12.89 -1.07 -8.28
C PRO A 151 -11.62 -1.91 -8.12
N GLN A 152 -11.73 -3.21 -8.40
CA GLN A 152 -10.56 -4.09 -8.45
C GLN A 152 -9.61 -3.65 -9.57
N VAL A 153 -8.31 -3.61 -9.27
CA VAL A 153 -7.30 -3.14 -10.21
C VAL A 153 -6.66 -4.31 -10.93
N VAL A 154 -6.99 -4.46 -12.22
CA VAL A 154 -6.32 -5.39 -13.13
C VAL A 154 -5.94 -4.62 -14.38
N THR A 155 -4.65 -4.32 -14.53
CA THR A 155 -4.16 -3.49 -15.63
C THR A 155 -2.74 -3.82 -16.03
N ARG A 156 -2.25 -3.21 -17.10
CA ARG A 156 -0.86 -3.27 -17.50
C ARG A 156 0.01 -2.48 -16.52
N GLY A 157 1.04 -3.11 -15.98
CA GLY A 157 2.09 -2.45 -15.20
C GLY A 157 3.28 -2.06 -16.07
N LEU A 158 3.81 -0.87 -15.88
CA LEU A 158 5.09 -0.41 -16.42
C LEU A 158 6.06 -0.19 -15.26
N LEU A 159 7.09 -1.02 -15.21
CA LEU A 159 8.18 -0.82 -14.25
C LEU A 159 9.22 0.12 -14.87
N ILE A 160 9.46 1.25 -14.23
CA ILE A 160 10.52 2.20 -14.60
C ILE A 160 11.60 2.21 -13.52
N ASP A 161 12.84 1.97 -13.91
CA ASP A 161 13.96 1.87 -12.99
C ASP A 161 14.64 3.24 -12.83
N VAL A 162 14.12 4.02 -11.87
CA VAL A 162 14.65 5.36 -11.58
C VAL A 162 16.02 5.25 -10.90
N ALA A 163 16.24 4.25 -10.03
CA ALA A 163 17.53 4.05 -9.39
C ALA A 163 18.63 3.84 -10.42
N ALA A 164 18.44 2.94 -11.38
CA ALA A 164 19.40 2.72 -12.46
C ALA A 164 19.60 3.97 -13.32
N SER A 165 18.56 4.77 -13.58
CA SER A 165 18.67 6.02 -14.34
C SER A 165 19.50 7.09 -13.64
N HIS A 166 19.59 7.03 -12.30
CA HIS A 166 20.47 7.84 -11.46
C HIS A 166 21.89 7.26 -11.29
N GLY A 167 22.15 6.10 -11.90
CA GLY A 167 23.48 5.47 -11.92
C GLY A 167 23.77 4.62 -10.68
N GLY A 168 22.77 4.24 -9.89
CA GLY A 168 22.89 3.45 -8.67
C GLY A 168 21.90 2.31 -8.58
N GLU A 169 22.04 1.51 -7.54
CA GLU A 169 21.08 0.45 -7.19
C GLU A 169 19.92 0.98 -6.34
N ARG A 170 20.11 2.14 -5.73
CA ARG A 170 19.16 2.78 -4.84
C ARG A 170 19.31 4.30 -4.87
N LEU A 171 18.20 5.00 -4.73
CA LEU A 171 18.20 6.45 -4.47
C LEU A 171 18.65 6.73 -3.03
N GLU A 172 19.25 7.90 -2.81
CA GLU A 172 19.64 8.35 -1.47
C GLU A 172 18.46 9.06 -0.76
N PRO A 173 18.49 9.11 0.60
CA PRO A 173 17.49 9.86 1.35
C PRO A 173 17.44 11.33 0.94
N GLY A 174 16.26 11.82 0.53
CA GLY A 174 16.07 13.19 0.09
C GLY A 174 16.16 13.39 -1.43
N ASP A 175 16.53 12.37 -2.20
CA ASP A 175 16.46 12.44 -3.65
C ASP A 175 15.02 12.65 -4.12
N VAL A 176 14.85 13.60 -5.03
CA VAL A 176 13.55 13.93 -5.62
C VAL A 176 13.49 13.36 -7.02
N ILE A 177 12.48 12.56 -7.29
CA ILE A 177 12.19 12.06 -8.65
C ILE A 177 11.44 13.15 -9.41
N THR A 178 12.11 13.75 -10.38
CA THR A 178 11.51 14.76 -11.26
C THR A 178 10.78 14.10 -12.45
N VAL A 179 9.97 14.89 -13.16
CA VAL A 179 9.36 14.43 -14.42
C VAL A 179 10.41 13.98 -15.42
N ALA A 180 11.53 14.72 -15.52
CA ALA A 180 12.64 14.37 -16.42
C ALA A 180 13.30 13.03 -16.05
N ASP A 181 13.42 12.72 -14.75
CA ASP A 181 13.93 11.42 -14.29
C ASP A 181 12.98 10.28 -14.67
N ALA A 182 11.69 10.49 -14.47
CA ALA A 182 10.65 9.52 -14.85
C ALA A 182 10.63 9.28 -16.36
N GLU A 183 10.70 10.34 -17.18
CA GLU A 183 10.76 10.26 -18.64
C GLU A 183 12.03 9.55 -19.13
N LYS A 184 13.18 9.85 -18.54
CA LYS A 184 14.44 9.19 -18.84
C LYS A 184 14.37 7.68 -18.52
N ALA A 185 13.84 7.33 -17.33
CA ALA A 185 13.68 5.93 -16.94
C ALA A 185 12.66 5.21 -17.85
N LEU A 186 11.56 5.86 -18.21
CA LEU A 186 10.54 5.34 -19.12
C LEU A 186 11.13 5.06 -20.52
N ALA A 187 11.91 6.01 -21.07
CA ALA A 187 12.53 5.86 -22.39
C ALA A 187 13.39 4.61 -22.49
N SER A 188 14.04 4.19 -21.39
CA SER A 188 14.85 2.98 -21.35
C SER A 188 14.04 1.69 -21.52
N THR A 189 12.73 1.73 -21.26
CA THR A 189 11.85 0.56 -21.40
C THR A 189 11.42 0.29 -22.84
N GLY A 190 11.49 1.28 -23.71
CA GLY A 190 10.95 1.22 -25.08
C GLY A 190 9.42 1.18 -25.14
N HIS A 191 8.75 1.59 -24.07
CA HIS A 191 7.29 1.60 -23.97
C HIS A 191 6.76 2.99 -23.62
N ASP A 192 5.50 3.22 -23.99
CA ASP A 192 4.75 4.44 -23.63
C ASP A 192 3.74 4.14 -22.54
N VAL A 193 3.47 5.12 -21.68
CA VAL A 193 2.35 5.09 -20.73
C VAL A 193 1.04 5.32 -21.48
N ARG A 194 0.03 4.52 -21.16
CA ARG A 194 -1.31 4.60 -21.74
C ARG A 194 -2.35 4.81 -20.64
N PRO A 195 -3.51 5.39 -20.96
CA PRO A 195 -4.60 5.49 -19.99
C PRO A 195 -4.88 4.15 -19.30
N GLY A 196 -5.06 4.20 -17.99
CA GLY A 196 -5.31 3.02 -17.16
C GLY A 196 -4.10 2.13 -16.86
N ASP A 197 -2.88 2.48 -17.28
CA ASP A 197 -1.67 1.77 -16.86
C ASP A 197 -1.32 2.08 -15.40
N ALA A 198 -0.71 1.13 -14.73
CA ALA A 198 -0.02 1.33 -13.47
C ALA A 198 1.48 1.57 -13.72
N VAL A 199 2.01 2.70 -13.28
CA VAL A 199 3.44 2.99 -13.37
C VAL A 199 4.11 2.67 -12.03
N LEU A 200 5.08 1.76 -12.06
CA LEU A 200 5.83 1.34 -10.88
C LEU A 200 7.22 1.98 -10.92
N PHE A 201 7.51 2.79 -9.91
CA PHE A 201 8.81 3.45 -9.76
C PHE A 201 9.73 2.56 -8.91
N HIS A 202 10.78 2.00 -9.51
CA HIS A 202 11.80 1.29 -8.77
C HIS A 202 12.83 2.28 -8.24
N THR A 203 12.84 2.46 -6.92
CA THR A 203 13.77 3.37 -6.22
C THR A 203 14.92 2.62 -5.53
N GLY A 204 14.87 1.31 -5.49
CA GLY A 204 15.83 0.47 -4.80
C GLY A 204 15.66 0.40 -3.27
N TRP A 205 14.78 1.22 -2.68
CA TRP A 205 14.59 1.27 -1.22
C TRP A 205 14.11 -0.03 -0.61
N GLY A 206 13.41 -0.88 -1.37
CA GLY A 206 13.02 -2.21 -0.93
C GLY A 206 14.19 -3.09 -0.47
N SER A 207 15.41 -2.81 -0.95
CA SER A 207 16.63 -3.53 -0.51
C SER A 207 16.96 -3.31 0.97
N LEU A 208 16.45 -2.24 1.58
CA LEU A 208 16.62 -1.95 3.00
C LEU A 208 15.61 -2.68 3.89
N TRP A 209 14.60 -3.31 3.29
CA TRP A 209 13.57 -4.03 4.04
C TRP A 209 14.11 -5.34 4.58
N SER A 210 14.06 -5.54 5.90
CA SER A 210 14.42 -6.80 6.51
C SER A 210 13.23 -7.77 6.47
N CYS A 211 13.35 -8.83 5.68
CA CYS A 211 12.37 -9.91 5.63
C CYS A 211 12.50 -10.89 6.81
N LYS A 212 13.58 -10.75 7.61
CA LYS A 212 13.80 -11.59 8.78
C LYS A 212 13.61 -10.72 10.01
N PRO A 213 12.61 -11.02 10.84
CA PRO A 213 12.55 -10.40 12.16
C PRO A 213 13.85 -10.72 12.91
N PRO A 214 14.28 -9.87 13.85
CA PRO A 214 15.38 -10.19 14.74
C PRO A 214 15.18 -11.58 15.35
N ALA A 215 16.28 -12.32 15.58
CA ALA A 215 16.22 -13.72 16.04
C ALA A 215 15.40 -13.91 17.33
N ASP A 216 15.23 -12.84 18.11
CA ASP A 216 14.49 -12.80 19.36
C ASP A 216 13.05 -12.29 19.23
N SER A 217 12.62 -11.86 18.03
CA SER A 217 11.24 -11.47 17.82
C SER A 217 10.39 -12.70 17.53
N TRP A 218 9.30 -12.86 18.27
CA TRP A 218 8.29 -13.90 18.00
C TRP A 218 7.64 -13.61 16.66
N ASN A 219 8.09 -14.31 15.63
CA ASN A 219 7.57 -14.16 14.30
C ASN A 219 6.26 -14.95 14.17
N ILE A 220 5.14 -14.25 14.34
CA ILE A 220 3.80 -14.82 14.19
C ILE A 220 3.36 -14.76 12.71
N ALA A 221 4.11 -14.08 11.86
CA ALA A 221 3.76 -13.82 10.45
C ALA A 221 4.30 -14.87 9.45
N THR A 222 4.66 -16.06 9.89
CA THR A 222 5.05 -17.16 8.99
C THR A 222 3.90 -18.13 8.81
N TYR A 223 2.94 -17.72 7.98
CA TYR A 223 2.02 -18.67 7.33
C TYR A 223 1.78 -18.21 5.89
#